data_bd00fbbc0361c4cf150ad27d06df80bb
#
_entry.id   bd00fbbc0361c4cf150ad27d06df80bb
#
_cell.length_a   1.000
_cell.length_b   1.000
_cell.length_c   1.000
_cell.angle_alpha   90.00
_cell.angle_beta   90.00
_cell.angle_gamma   90.00
#
_symmetry.space_group_name_H-M   'P 1'
#
loop_
_entity.id
_entity.type
_entity.pdbx_description
1 polymer ?
#
loop_
_entity_poly.entity_id
_entity_poly.type
_entity_poly.pdbx_seq_one_letter_code
_entity_poly.pdbx_strand_id
1 'polypeptide(L)'
;MGKPTGFLEHGRELPQKIDPAERIKNNKEFVLNEEFGDKINTQASRCMDCGVPFCHNGCPIGNIIPEFNDAVYRDSREEAWNILSSTNNFPEFTGRVCPAPCESACVLGINQDPITICNIEKTIVETAYREGYAKPKTPRSRTGKTVAIIGSGPAGLAAAEQLNSAGHTVTVFERDEKVGGLLRFGIPDFKLGMDVIDRKINLMAEAGIEFKVNQHVGVDVNAQQLRQEFDVVLLTGGSTVPRDLPVPGRELKGVHFAMEFLGQNNRRANDMDLKGEELHAASKHVVVIGGGDTGSDCVGTSNRHGAASITQVEIMPIPPEKRPANMPWPQYPMILRTSTSHEEGVDRHWNILTKEFIGNDKGEVTGLRLAEIVWQDAKPGERPSFKEVEGSERVIPCDMAFLAMGFLHPEPTGVLAQLDIALDDRGNVATQGFATNQEGVFAAGDMRTGQSLVVRCINEGRECARAIDDYLMGGTNLEAKADSLMLSA
;
A
#
# COMPACT_ATOMS: atom_id res chain seq x y z
N MET A 1 -5.21 31.18 2.64
CA MET A 1 -6.39 30.78 3.46
C MET A 1 -7.52 30.37 2.54
N GLY A 2 -8.03 29.15 2.68
CA GLY A 2 -9.30 28.78 2.04
C GLY A 2 -10.41 29.78 2.40
N LYS A 3 -11.63 29.56 1.94
CA LYS A 3 -12.73 30.47 2.31
C LYS A 3 -13.09 30.24 3.78
N PRO A 4 -13.04 31.25 4.68
CA PRO A 4 -13.32 31.06 6.12
C PRO A 4 -14.67 30.42 6.44
N THR A 5 -15.64 30.54 5.53
CA THR A 5 -17.00 29.99 5.63
C THR A 5 -17.28 28.84 4.65
N GLY A 6 -16.30 28.43 3.85
CA GLY A 6 -16.49 27.45 2.78
C GLY A 6 -17.10 26.13 3.25
N PHE A 7 -16.69 25.65 4.42
CA PHE A 7 -17.25 24.42 5.01
C PHE A 7 -18.72 24.55 5.47
N LEU A 8 -19.20 25.77 5.67
CA LEU A 8 -20.62 26.05 5.98
C LEU A 8 -21.48 26.18 4.72
N GLU A 9 -20.87 26.56 3.61
CA GLU A 9 -21.55 26.83 2.34
C GLU A 9 -21.64 25.60 1.44
N HIS A 10 -20.64 24.72 1.54
CA HIS A 10 -20.48 23.57 0.65
C HIS A 10 -20.39 22.28 1.43
N GLY A 11 -21.16 21.25 1.04
CA GLY A 11 -21.04 19.89 1.52
C GLY A 11 -19.79 19.19 0.96
N ARG A 12 -19.42 18.05 1.58
CA ARG A 12 -18.39 17.17 1.04
C ARG A 12 -18.91 16.46 -0.19
N GLU A 13 -18.18 16.60 -1.29
CA GLU A 13 -18.44 15.84 -2.52
C GLU A 13 -17.24 14.94 -2.82
N LEU A 14 -17.53 13.77 -3.38
CA LEU A 14 -16.54 12.80 -3.84
C LEU A 14 -16.65 12.64 -5.35
N PRO A 15 -15.59 12.24 -6.03
CA PRO A 15 -15.66 11.88 -7.45
C PRO A 15 -16.71 10.80 -7.68
N GLN A 16 -17.42 10.89 -8.79
CA GLN A 16 -18.33 9.84 -9.22
C GLN A 16 -17.55 8.57 -9.57
N LYS A 17 -18.22 7.44 -9.38
CA LYS A 17 -17.69 6.12 -9.74
C LYS A 17 -18.57 5.52 -10.82
N ILE A 18 -17.96 4.77 -11.73
CA ILE A 18 -18.71 3.96 -12.70
C ILE A 18 -19.56 2.93 -11.93
N ASP A 19 -20.77 2.68 -12.42
CA ASP A 19 -21.69 1.70 -11.83
C ASP A 19 -21.01 0.33 -11.64
N PRO A 20 -21.21 -0.37 -10.51
CA PRO A 20 -20.62 -1.67 -10.24
C PRO A 20 -20.79 -2.70 -11.37
N ALA A 21 -21.98 -2.78 -11.99
CA ALA A 21 -22.27 -3.72 -13.07
C ALA A 21 -21.50 -3.39 -14.37
N GLU A 22 -21.10 -2.13 -14.55
CA GLU A 22 -20.30 -1.72 -15.71
C GLU A 22 -18.79 -1.83 -15.45
N ARG A 23 -18.33 -1.42 -14.26
CA ARG A 23 -16.90 -1.39 -13.94
C ARG A 23 -16.28 -2.78 -13.82
N ILE A 24 -17.04 -3.81 -13.46
CA ILE A 24 -16.54 -5.20 -13.43
C ILE A 24 -16.24 -5.80 -14.80
N LYS A 25 -16.64 -5.14 -15.90
CA LYS A 25 -16.43 -5.63 -17.27
C LYS A 25 -14.99 -5.41 -17.77
N ASN A 26 -14.15 -4.70 -17.04
CA ASN A 26 -12.77 -4.43 -17.40
C ASN A 26 -11.89 -4.15 -16.15
N ASN A 27 -10.57 -4.01 -16.37
CA ASN A 27 -9.59 -3.71 -15.31
C ASN A 27 -9.16 -2.22 -15.27
N LYS A 28 -9.91 -1.29 -15.86
CA LYS A 28 -9.57 0.13 -15.84
C LYS A 28 -9.99 0.80 -14.54
N GLU A 29 -9.32 1.88 -14.17
CA GLU A 29 -9.76 2.75 -13.08
C GLU A 29 -11.19 3.25 -13.34
N PHE A 30 -12.01 3.24 -12.30
CA PHE A 30 -13.44 3.52 -12.39
C PHE A 30 -13.89 4.82 -11.69
N VAL A 31 -12.93 5.59 -11.14
CA VAL A 31 -13.20 6.88 -10.49
C VAL A 31 -13.11 8.00 -11.52
N LEU A 32 -14.23 8.70 -11.76
CA LEU A 32 -14.33 9.78 -12.75
C LEU A 32 -13.78 11.09 -12.17
N ASN A 33 -12.50 11.36 -12.39
CA ASN A 33 -11.84 12.54 -11.83
C ASN A 33 -12.02 13.81 -12.67
N GLU A 34 -12.30 13.72 -13.96
CA GLU A 34 -12.43 14.90 -14.84
C GLU A 34 -13.55 15.81 -14.37
N GLU A 35 -14.72 15.26 -14.08
CA GLU A 35 -15.86 16.02 -13.55
C GLU A 35 -15.60 16.58 -12.13
N PHE A 36 -14.79 15.88 -11.34
CA PHE A 36 -14.41 16.35 -10.02
C PHE A 36 -13.41 17.52 -10.09
N GLY A 37 -12.62 17.60 -11.16
CA GLY A 37 -11.67 18.69 -11.40
C GLY A 37 -12.35 20.07 -11.41
N ASP A 38 -13.56 20.17 -11.93
CA ASP A 38 -14.33 21.41 -11.94
C ASP A 38 -14.82 21.83 -10.55
N LYS A 39 -14.90 20.89 -9.60
CA LYS A 39 -15.37 21.11 -8.22
C LYS A 39 -14.23 21.23 -7.22
N ILE A 40 -12.99 21.03 -7.66
CA ILE A 40 -11.83 20.92 -6.76
C ILE A 40 -11.65 22.17 -5.91
N ASN A 41 -11.80 23.37 -6.50
CA ASN A 41 -11.65 24.64 -5.80
C ASN A 41 -12.72 24.79 -4.71
N THR A 42 -13.96 24.36 -4.99
CA THR A 42 -15.06 24.33 -4.02
C THR A 42 -14.75 23.39 -2.86
N GLN A 43 -14.24 22.17 -3.15
CA GLN A 43 -13.88 21.22 -2.10
C GLN A 43 -12.67 21.70 -1.27
N ALA A 44 -11.68 22.30 -1.90
CA ALA A 44 -10.53 22.90 -1.22
C ALA A 44 -10.94 24.11 -0.33
N SER A 45 -11.94 24.89 -0.75
CA SER A 45 -12.48 26.03 0.04
C SER A 45 -13.02 25.63 1.41
N ARG A 46 -13.37 24.34 1.60
CA ARG A 46 -13.85 23.81 2.88
C ARG A 46 -12.78 23.72 3.95
N CYS A 47 -11.49 23.84 3.59
CA CYS A 47 -10.38 23.81 4.52
C CYS A 47 -10.41 25.02 5.46
N MET A 48 -10.44 24.78 6.78
CA MET A 48 -10.49 25.83 7.80
C MET A 48 -9.14 26.48 8.07
N ASP A 49 -8.05 26.02 7.44
CA ASP A 49 -6.69 26.48 7.68
C ASP A 49 -6.34 26.52 9.20
N CYS A 50 -6.42 25.36 9.83
CA CYS A 50 -6.26 25.22 11.27
C CYS A 50 -4.84 25.62 11.70
N GLY A 51 -4.71 26.48 12.72
CA GLY A 51 -3.42 26.85 13.30
C GLY A 51 -2.64 25.67 13.91
N VAL A 52 -3.34 24.58 14.27
CA VAL A 52 -2.76 23.27 14.58
C VAL A 52 -3.38 22.24 13.63
N PRO A 53 -2.73 21.95 12.49
CA PRO A 53 -3.29 21.11 11.45
C PRO A 53 -3.12 19.62 11.79
N PHE A 54 -4.07 19.03 12.49
CA PHE A 54 -4.05 17.60 12.83
C PHE A 54 -3.98 16.69 11.60
N CYS A 55 -4.43 17.15 10.45
CA CYS A 55 -4.29 16.44 9.18
C CYS A 55 -2.81 16.20 8.79
N HIS A 56 -1.87 17.14 9.07
CA HIS A 56 -0.43 16.92 8.92
C HIS A 56 0.05 15.75 9.76
N ASN A 57 -0.33 15.73 11.04
CA ASN A 57 0.08 14.68 11.97
C ASN A 57 -0.57 13.35 11.64
N GLY A 58 -1.81 13.37 11.11
CA GLY A 58 -2.49 12.18 10.62
C GLY A 58 -1.89 11.61 9.33
N CYS A 59 -1.13 12.43 8.58
CA CYS A 59 -0.46 11.98 7.37
C CYS A 59 0.89 11.32 7.71
N PRO A 60 1.14 10.04 7.32
CA PRO A 60 2.40 9.37 7.61
C PRO A 60 3.64 10.07 7.02
N ILE A 61 3.51 10.80 5.92
CA ILE A 61 4.60 11.59 5.29
C ILE A 61 4.57 13.07 5.67
N GLY A 62 3.60 13.51 6.49
CA GLY A 62 3.52 14.90 6.95
C GLY A 62 3.19 15.91 5.85
N ASN A 63 2.28 15.58 4.92
CA ASN A 63 1.88 16.52 3.87
C ASN A 63 1.39 17.86 4.41
N ILE A 64 1.79 18.94 3.77
CA ILE A 64 1.47 20.33 4.11
C ILE A 64 0.07 20.65 3.56
N ILE A 65 -0.97 20.10 4.23
CA ILE A 65 -2.33 19.97 3.69
C ILE A 65 -3.09 21.30 3.59
N PRO A 66 -3.12 22.19 4.63
CA PRO A 66 -3.81 23.45 4.51
C PRO A 66 -3.27 24.33 3.38
N GLU A 67 -1.95 24.34 3.20
CA GLU A 67 -1.28 25.20 2.22
C GLU A 67 -1.59 24.76 0.79
N PHE A 68 -1.55 23.46 0.48
CA PHE A 68 -1.94 23.04 -0.87
C PHE A 68 -3.46 23.20 -1.12
N ASN A 69 -4.31 23.05 -0.08
CA ASN A 69 -5.74 23.34 -0.21
C ASN A 69 -5.97 24.84 -0.51
N ASP A 70 -5.23 25.74 0.16
CA ASP A 70 -5.30 27.16 -0.14
C ASP A 70 -4.84 27.49 -1.56
N ALA A 71 -3.73 26.90 -2.00
CA ALA A 71 -3.25 27.06 -3.35
C ALA A 71 -4.28 26.57 -4.40
N VAL A 72 -4.92 25.41 -4.17
CA VAL A 72 -6.02 24.91 -5.03
C VAL A 72 -7.21 25.86 -5.01
N TYR A 73 -7.64 26.34 -3.85
CA TYR A 73 -8.73 27.31 -3.73
C TYR A 73 -8.49 28.59 -4.52
N ARG A 74 -7.25 29.09 -4.55
CA ARG A 74 -6.81 30.26 -5.31
C ARG A 74 -6.52 29.98 -6.80
N ASP A 75 -6.77 28.77 -7.27
CA ASP A 75 -6.41 28.30 -8.64
C ASP A 75 -4.91 28.38 -8.96
N SER A 76 -4.05 28.36 -7.94
CA SER A 76 -2.59 28.36 -8.07
C SER A 76 -2.05 26.92 -8.23
N ARG A 77 -2.30 26.32 -9.40
CA ARG A 77 -2.10 24.88 -9.64
C ARG A 77 -0.65 24.43 -9.52
N GLU A 78 0.29 25.20 -10.07
CA GLU A 78 1.72 24.91 -9.98
C GLU A 78 2.22 25.04 -8.53
N GLU A 79 1.74 26.04 -7.78
CA GLU A 79 2.05 26.20 -6.36
C GLU A 79 1.53 25.00 -5.56
N ALA A 80 0.29 24.57 -5.79
CA ALA A 80 -0.28 23.37 -5.14
C ALA A 80 0.56 22.13 -5.40
N TRP A 81 1.03 21.93 -6.66
CA TRP A 81 1.94 20.85 -7.01
C TRP A 81 3.28 20.95 -6.29
N ASN A 82 3.89 22.13 -6.26
CA ASN A 82 5.19 22.33 -5.60
C ASN A 82 5.10 22.03 -4.10
N ILE A 83 4.02 22.47 -3.43
CA ILE A 83 3.78 22.17 -2.01
C ILE A 83 3.60 20.66 -1.81
N LEU A 84 2.71 20.02 -2.56
CA LEU A 84 2.42 18.59 -2.41
C LEU A 84 3.66 17.72 -2.72
N SER A 85 4.38 18.00 -3.79
CA SER A 85 5.55 17.23 -4.22
C SER A 85 6.79 17.42 -3.35
N SER A 86 6.81 18.41 -2.46
CA SER A 86 7.90 18.59 -1.49
C SER A 86 7.91 17.52 -0.40
N THR A 87 6.75 17.09 0.04
CA THR A 87 6.58 16.08 1.10
C THR A 87 6.20 14.70 0.56
N ASN A 88 5.52 14.61 -0.59
CA ASN A 88 5.06 13.36 -1.18
C ASN A 88 5.75 13.09 -2.53
N ASN A 89 6.53 12.00 -2.60
CA ASN A 89 7.18 11.57 -3.84
C ASN A 89 6.18 11.02 -4.87
N PHE A 90 5.08 10.43 -4.40
CA PHE A 90 4.14 9.65 -5.22
C PHE A 90 2.68 9.98 -4.93
N PRO A 91 2.25 11.25 -5.10
CA PRO A 91 0.85 11.60 -4.87
C PRO A 91 -0.10 10.91 -5.86
N GLU A 92 0.38 10.49 -7.03
CA GLU A 92 -0.35 9.67 -7.98
C GLU A 92 -0.72 8.29 -7.42
N PHE A 93 0.13 7.69 -6.55
CA PHE A 93 -0.15 6.42 -5.90
C PHE A 93 -1.00 6.64 -4.65
N THR A 94 -0.60 7.55 -3.77
CA THR A 94 -1.33 7.80 -2.52
C THR A 94 -2.73 8.35 -2.76
N GLY A 95 -2.92 9.19 -3.76
CA GLY A 95 -4.23 9.71 -4.17
C GLY A 95 -5.22 8.63 -4.66
N ARG A 96 -4.73 7.40 -4.93
CA ARG A 96 -5.54 6.26 -5.37
C ARG A 96 -5.71 5.19 -4.30
N VAL A 97 -4.66 4.89 -3.55
CA VAL A 97 -4.64 3.72 -2.65
C VAL A 97 -4.45 4.03 -1.17
N CYS A 98 -4.21 5.29 -0.80
CA CYS A 98 -4.09 5.67 0.61
C CYS A 98 -5.47 5.66 1.28
N PRO A 99 -5.62 5.03 2.48
CA PRO A 99 -6.87 5.05 3.23
C PRO A 99 -7.17 6.42 3.87
N ALA A 100 -6.35 7.44 3.58
CA ALA A 100 -6.49 8.83 4.01
C ALA A 100 -6.61 9.02 5.54
N PRO A 101 -5.63 8.60 6.35
CA PRO A 101 -5.67 8.85 7.79
C PRO A 101 -5.69 10.35 8.13
N CYS A 102 -5.19 11.20 7.25
CA CYS A 102 -5.29 12.65 7.34
C CYS A 102 -6.75 13.15 7.34
N GLU A 103 -7.65 12.54 6.58
CA GLU A 103 -9.08 12.87 6.60
C GLU A 103 -9.72 12.47 7.93
N SER A 104 -9.33 11.32 8.49
CA SER A 104 -9.79 10.88 9.82
C SER A 104 -9.30 11.78 10.96
N ALA A 105 -8.18 12.47 10.79
CA ALA A 105 -7.60 13.42 11.72
C ALA A 105 -8.02 14.88 11.44
N CYS A 106 -8.74 15.16 10.36
CA CYS A 106 -9.21 16.50 10.03
C CYS A 106 -10.10 17.04 11.15
N VAL A 107 -9.79 18.26 11.63
CA VAL A 107 -10.57 18.94 12.71
C VAL A 107 -12.03 19.11 12.30
N LEU A 108 -12.30 19.43 11.03
CA LEU A 108 -13.67 19.55 10.52
C LEU A 108 -14.47 18.25 10.72
N GLY A 109 -13.80 17.09 10.65
CA GLY A 109 -14.39 15.76 10.84
C GLY A 109 -14.95 15.48 12.24
N ILE A 110 -14.76 16.39 13.21
CA ILE A 110 -15.34 16.28 14.56
C ILE A 110 -16.85 16.57 14.51
N ASN A 111 -17.27 17.58 13.73
CA ASN A 111 -18.64 18.09 13.72
C ASN A 111 -19.33 17.94 12.35
N GLN A 112 -18.56 17.75 11.27
CA GLN A 112 -19.03 17.66 9.89
C GLN A 112 -18.21 16.61 9.13
N ASP A 113 -18.49 16.44 7.83
CA ASP A 113 -17.66 15.63 6.96
C ASP A 113 -16.28 16.28 6.77
N PRO A 114 -15.18 15.50 6.89
CA PRO A 114 -13.83 16.02 6.71
C PRO A 114 -13.59 16.52 5.28
N ILE A 115 -12.50 17.23 5.08
CA ILE A 115 -12.02 17.62 3.73
C ILE A 115 -11.70 16.34 2.93
N THR A 116 -11.99 16.35 1.62
CA THR A 116 -11.66 15.25 0.70
C THR A 116 -10.20 15.34 0.24
N ILE A 117 -9.27 15.21 1.18
CA ILE A 117 -7.83 15.50 1.01
C ILE A 117 -7.23 14.58 -0.06
N CYS A 118 -7.49 13.28 0.02
CA CYS A 118 -6.92 12.30 -0.90
C CYS A 118 -7.32 12.57 -2.37
N ASN A 119 -8.57 12.98 -2.61
CA ASN A 119 -9.03 13.33 -3.97
C ASN A 119 -8.45 14.67 -4.45
N ILE A 120 -8.21 15.62 -3.53
CA ILE A 120 -7.53 16.87 -3.85
C ILE A 120 -6.09 16.58 -4.27
N GLU A 121 -5.33 15.76 -3.51
CA GLU A 121 -3.99 15.31 -3.87
C GLU A 121 -3.96 14.64 -5.25
N LYS A 122 -4.91 13.71 -5.51
CA LYS A 122 -5.03 13.06 -6.81
C LYS A 122 -5.26 14.07 -7.93
N THR A 123 -6.12 15.06 -7.72
CA THR A 123 -6.42 16.07 -8.74
C THR A 123 -5.21 17.00 -8.99
N ILE A 124 -4.48 17.38 -7.94
CA ILE A 124 -3.25 18.19 -8.07
C ILE A 124 -2.24 17.45 -8.97
N VAL A 125 -1.96 16.17 -8.68
CA VAL A 125 -0.95 15.43 -9.45
C VAL A 125 -1.40 15.14 -10.88
N GLU A 126 -2.67 14.79 -11.12
CA GLU A 126 -3.17 14.60 -12.50
C GLU A 126 -3.10 15.89 -13.30
N THR A 127 -3.40 17.03 -12.68
CA THR A 127 -3.23 18.35 -13.30
C THR A 127 -1.76 18.65 -13.58
N ALA A 128 -0.84 18.30 -12.65
CA ALA A 128 0.58 18.52 -12.84
C ALA A 128 1.16 17.75 -14.03
N TYR A 129 0.72 16.51 -14.25
CA TYR A 129 1.10 15.75 -15.45
C TYR A 129 0.49 16.33 -16.71
N ARG A 130 -0.80 16.67 -16.72
CA ARG A 130 -1.50 17.23 -17.87
C ARG A 130 -0.93 18.58 -18.31
N GLU A 131 -0.56 19.44 -17.36
CA GLU A 131 -0.05 20.79 -17.62
C GLU A 131 1.48 20.88 -17.67
N GLY A 132 2.18 19.74 -17.46
CA GLY A 132 3.64 19.65 -17.58
C GLY A 132 4.43 20.22 -16.40
N TYR A 133 3.82 20.35 -15.22
CA TYR A 133 4.53 20.73 -13.98
C TYR A 133 5.30 19.54 -13.38
N ALA A 134 4.81 18.31 -13.55
CA ALA A 134 5.53 17.11 -13.16
C ALA A 134 6.74 16.89 -14.09
N LYS A 135 7.93 17.13 -13.55
CA LYS A 135 9.21 17.08 -14.31
C LYS A 135 10.22 16.18 -13.59
N PRO A 136 11.22 15.65 -14.32
CA PRO A 136 12.33 14.92 -13.72
C PRO A 136 13.06 15.77 -12.66
N LYS A 137 13.26 15.25 -11.47
CA LYS A 137 14.01 15.91 -10.38
C LYS A 137 15.51 15.63 -10.52
N THR A 138 16.15 16.27 -11.51
CA THR A 138 17.57 16.11 -11.77
C THR A 138 18.41 16.89 -10.75
N PRO A 139 19.42 16.28 -10.11
CA PRO A 139 20.26 16.96 -9.14
C PRO A 139 21.13 18.03 -9.82
N ARG A 140 21.44 19.12 -9.08
CA ARG A 140 22.30 20.20 -9.58
C ARG A 140 23.75 19.76 -9.79
N SER A 141 24.21 18.81 -8.96
CA SER A 141 25.57 18.26 -9.02
C SER A 141 25.58 16.83 -8.49
N ARG A 142 26.57 16.04 -8.89
CA ARG A 142 26.78 14.67 -8.36
C ARG A 142 27.79 14.73 -7.23
N THR A 143 27.52 13.91 -6.18
CA THR A 143 28.40 13.78 -5.00
C THR A 143 29.58 12.84 -5.25
N GLY A 144 29.53 12.02 -6.29
CA GLY A 144 30.47 10.93 -6.54
C GLY A 144 30.19 9.67 -5.72
N LYS A 145 29.18 9.68 -4.85
CA LYS A 145 28.75 8.51 -4.06
C LYS A 145 27.74 7.67 -4.81
N THR A 146 27.79 6.34 -4.58
CA THR A 146 26.99 5.34 -5.26
C THR A 146 26.13 4.56 -4.27
N VAL A 147 24.86 4.34 -4.60
CA VAL A 147 23.92 3.60 -3.76
C VAL A 147 23.21 2.51 -4.59
N ALA A 148 23.31 1.26 -4.13
CA ALA A 148 22.51 0.14 -4.62
C ALA A 148 21.25 0.00 -3.77
N ILE A 149 20.07 0.02 -4.38
CA ILE A 149 18.78 -0.20 -3.72
C ILE A 149 18.23 -1.55 -4.19
N ILE A 150 17.92 -2.43 -3.26
CA ILE A 150 17.43 -3.78 -3.53
C ILE A 150 15.93 -3.83 -3.27
N GLY A 151 15.14 -3.87 -4.35
CA GLY A 151 13.69 -3.82 -4.37
C GLY A 151 13.13 -2.46 -4.79
N SER A 152 12.20 -2.48 -5.72
CA SER A 152 11.57 -1.30 -6.34
C SER A 152 10.14 -1.04 -5.84
N GLY A 153 9.81 -1.50 -4.63
CA GLY A 153 8.56 -1.14 -3.96
C GLY A 153 8.54 0.33 -3.52
N PRO A 154 7.44 0.81 -2.90
CA PRO A 154 7.29 2.22 -2.52
C PRO A 154 8.45 2.79 -1.70
N ALA A 155 9.02 2.00 -0.79
CA ALA A 155 10.15 2.44 0.04
C ALA A 155 11.42 2.62 -0.79
N GLY A 156 11.75 1.65 -1.65
CA GLY A 156 12.92 1.71 -2.53
C GLY A 156 12.83 2.86 -3.53
N LEU A 157 11.66 3.06 -4.15
CA LEU A 157 11.43 4.16 -5.07
C LEU A 157 11.53 5.52 -4.38
N ALA A 158 10.97 5.68 -3.17
CA ALA A 158 11.05 6.93 -2.42
C ALA A 158 12.51 7.24 -2.04
N ALA A 159 13.25 6.25 -1.55
CA ALA A 159 14.67 6.41 -1.25
C ALA A 159 15.48 6.75 -2.51
N ALA A 160 15.19 6.10 -3.65
CA ALA A 160 15.87 6.35 -4.91
C ALA A 160 15.69 7.81 -5.37
N GLU A 161 14.45 8.35 -5.34
CA GLU A 161 14.19 9.73 -5.73
C GLU A 161 14.90 10.73 -4.80
N GLN A 162 14.86 10.50 -3.47
CA GLN A 162 15.50 11.36 -2.49
C GLN A 162 17.04 11.37 -2.64
N LEU A 163 17.66 10.19 -2.70
CA LEU A 163 19.11 10.04 -2.84
C LEU A 163 19.61 10.61 -4.17
N ASN A 164 18.88 10.38 -5.26
CA ASN A 164 19.21 10.99 -6.55
C ASN A 164 19.12 12.51 -6.48
N SER A 165 18.08 13.06 -5.83
CA SER A 165 17.92 14.53 -5.66
C SER A 165 19.03 15.12 -4.79
N ALA A 166 19.56 14.38 -3.81
CA ALA A 166 20.75 14.77 -3.03
C ALA A 166 22.04 14.73 -3.85
N GLY A 167 22.04 14.13 -5.04
CA GLY A 167 23.19 14.08 -5.97
C GLY A 167 23.91 12.74 -6.00
N HIS A 168 23.45 11.72 -5.29
CA HIS A 168 24.06 10.39 -5.36
C HIS A 168 23.73 9.69 -6.69
N THR A 169 24.59 8.77 -7.11
CA THR A 169 24.32 7.88 -8.24
C THR A 169 23.57 6.67 -7.70
N VAL A 170 22.34 6.46 -8.17
CA VAL A 170 21.43 5.44 -7.62
C VAL A 170 21.13 4.39 -8.68
N THR A 171 21.33 3.12 -8.31
CA THR A 171 20.91 1.95 -9.10
C THR A 171 19.93 1.13 -8.27
N VAL A 172 18.73 0.88 -8.83
CA VAL A 172 17.68 0.06 -8.22
C VAL A 172 17.67 -1.31 -8.89
N PHE A 173 17.83 -2.37 -8.10
CA PHE A 173 17.77 -3.76 -8.52
C PHE A 173 16.37 -4.32 -8.23
N GLU A 174 15.72 -4.86 -9.25
CA GLU A 174 14.38 -5.46 -9.15
C GLU A 174 14.40 -6.90 -9.70
N ARG A 175 13.85 -7.82 -8.92
CA ARG A 175 13.79 -9.24 -9.31
C ARG A 175 12.78 -9.53 -10.42
N ASP A 176 11.70 -8.75 -10.49
CA ASP A 176 10.68 -8.88 -11.52
C ASP A 176 11.08 -8.15 -12.81
N GLU A 177 10.36 -8.42 -13.90
CA GLU A 177 10.58 -7.83 -15.21
C GLU A 177 10.17 -6.37 -15.35
N LYS A 178 9.51 -5.82 -14.33
CA LYS A 178 9.08 -4.42 -14.26
C LYS A 178 9.24 -3.88 -12.84
N VAL A 179 9.53 -2.59 -12.76
CA VAL A 179 9.65 -1.84 -11.51
C VAL A 179 8.28 -1.60 -10.87
N GLY A 180 8.20 -1.58 -9.53
CA GLY A 180 7.00 -1.18 -8.80
C GLY A 180 6.62 -2.08 -7.63
N GLY A 181 7.18 -3.30 -7.53
CA GLY A 181 6.85 -4.25 -6.47
C GLY A 181 5.34 -4.48 -6.36
N LEU A 182 4.78 -4.44 -5.15
CA LEU A 182 3.34 -4.66 -4.93
C LEU A 182 2.43 -3.57 -5.50
N LEU A 183 2.92 -2.37 -5.81
CA LEU A 183 2.15 -1.38 -6.57
C LEU A 183 1.74 -1.94 -7.93
N ARG A 184 2.63 -2.69 -8.57
CA ARG A 184 2.42 -3.28 -9.90
C ARG A 184 1.88 -4.71 -9.85
N PHE A 185 2.43 -5.56 -8.99
CA PHE A 185 2.13 -6.99 -8.97
C PHE A 185 1.22 -7.42 -7.82
N GLY A 186 0.66 -6.46 -7.06
CA GLY A 186 -0.24 -6.71 -5.96
C GLY A 186 -1.55 -5.95 -6.06
N ILE A 187 -1.49 -4.64 -6.20
CA ILE A 187 -2.66 -3.78 -6.31
C ILE A 187 -3.26 -3.94 -7.72
N PRO A 188 -4.57 -4.27 -7.84
CA PRO A 188 -5.18 -4.43 -9.16
C PRO A 188 -5.23 -3.13 -9.97
N ASP A 189 -5.11 -3.23 -11.29
CA ASP A 189 -5.14 -2.11 -12.24
C ASP A 189 -6.37 -1.23 -12.09
N PHE A 190 -7.51 -1.79 -11.74
CA PHE A 190 -8.73 -1.02 -11.52
C PHE A 190 -8.68 -0.11 -10.27
N LYS A 191 -7.65 -0.25 -9.41
CA LYS A 191 -7.33 0.67 -8.30
C LYS A 191 -6.14 1.56 -8.61
N LEU A 192 -5.13 1.04 -9.30
CA LEU A 192 -3.91 1.75 -9.67
C LEU A 192 -3.42 1.24 -11.03
N GLY A 193 -3.69 1.99 -12.08
CA GLY A 193 -3.29 1.65 -13.45
C GLY A 193 -1.78 1.58 -13.63
N MET A 194 -1.31 0.64 -14.44
CA MET A 194 0.12 0.47 -14.71
C MET A 194 0.74 1.67 -15.44
N ASP A 195 -0.04 2.37 -16.26
CA ASP A 195 0.37 3.60 -16.94
C ASP A 195 0.73 4.72 -15.94
N VAL A 196 0.02 4.78 -14.80
CA VAL A 196 0.31 5.71 -13.70
C VAL A 196 1.67 5.41 -13.07
N ILE A 197 2.00 4.13 -12.91
CA ILE A 197 3.30 3.70 -12.40
C ILE A 197 4.38 4.00 -13.44
N ASP A 198 4.17 3.61 -14.70
CA ASP A 198 5.16 3.76 -15.76
C ASP A 198 5.52 5.23 -16.01
N ARG A 199 4.56 6.15 -16.04
CA ARG A 199 4.84 7.58 -16.21
C ARG A 199 5.76 8.14 -15.10
N LYS A 200 5.58 7.69 -13.84
CA LYS A 200 6.45 8.11 -12.73
C LYS A 200 7.84 7.50 -12.84
N ILE A 201 7.93 6.20 -13.13
CA ILE A 201 9.22 5.52 -13.32
C ILE A 201 10.02 6.15 -14.46
N ASN A 202 9.36 6.54 -15.55
CA ASN A 202 10.01 7.25 -16.66
C ASN A 202 10.61 8.58 -16.21
N LEU A 203 9.88 9.40 -15.45
CA LEU A 203 10.43 10.65 -14.89
C LEU A 203 11.63 10.38 -13.96
N MET A 204 11.61 9.32 -13.17
CA MET A 204 12.71 8.95 -12.30
C MET A 204 13.94 8.49 -13.12
N ALA A 205 13.74 7.72 -14.19
CA ALA A 205 14.82 7.32 -15.11
C ALA A 205 15.41 8.53 -15.85
N GLU A 206 14.58 9.44 -16.34
CA GLU A 206 15.01 10.71 -16.97
C GLU A 206 15.79 11.59 -15.98
N ALA A 207 15.49 11.51 -14.67
CA ALA A 207 16.25 12.21 -13.62
C ALA A 207 17.62 11.57 -13.36
N GLY A 208 17.92 10.39 -13.94
CA GLY A 208 19.20 9.70 -13.86
C GLY A 208 19.28 8.56 -12.85
N ILE A 209 18.14 8.01 -12.44
CA ILE A 209 18.09 6.77 -11.64
C ILE A 209 18.16 5.58 -12.60
N GLU A 210 19.09 4.66 -12.37
CA GLU A 210 19.20 3.43 -13.13
C GLU A 210 18.31 2.34 -12.54
N PHE A 211 17.53 1.65 -13.38
CA PHE A 211 16.71 0.50 -12.98
C PHE A 211 17.22 -0.78 -13.66
N LYS A 212 17.58 -1.78 -12.87
CA LYS A 212 18.01 -3.11 -13.34
C LYS A 212 16.96 -4.13 -12.95
N VAL A 213 16.10 -4.45 -13.90
CA VAL A 213 15.05 -5.49 -13.77
C VAL A 213 15.59 -6.89 -14.07
N ASN A 214 14.83 -7.93 -13.67
CA ASN A 214 15.27 -9.33 -13.76
C ASN A 214 16.63 -9.56 -13.05
N GLN A 215 16.83 -8.89 -11.92
CA GLN A 215 18.06 -8.97 -11.12
C GLN A 215 17.70 -9.34 -9.69
N HIS A 216 17.56 -10.63 -9.41
CA HIS A 216 17.25 -11.10 -8.07
C HIS A 216 18.52 -11.17 -7.22
N VAL A 217 18.77 -10.11 -6.44
CA VAL A 217 19.94 -10.03 -5.55
C VAL A 217 19.84 -11.10 -4.46
N GLY A 218 20.91 -11.88 -4.33
CA GLY A 218 20.95 -13.05 -3.45
C GLY A 218 20.64 -14.37 -4.15
N VAL A 219 20.21 -14.34 -5.43
CA VAL A 219 19.99 -15.49 -6.30
C VAL A 219 20.82 -15.35 -7.56
N ASP A 220 20.49 -14.39 -8.44
CA ASP A 220 21.18 -14.15 -9.70
C ASP A 220 22.36 -13.19 -9.57
N VAL A 221 22.24 -12.22 -8.63
CA VAL A 221 23.24 -11.20 -8.34
C VAL A 221 23.80 -11.42 -6.95
N ASN A 222 25.12 -11.47 -6.84
CA ASN A 222 25.80 -11.68 -5.56
C ASN A 222 25.73 -10.39 -4.70
N ALA A 223 25.13 -10.48 -3.51
CA ALA A 223 24.96 -9.34 -2.62
C ALA A 223 26.28 -8.82 -2.04
N GLN A 224 27.27 -9.70 -1.80
CA GLN A 224 28.61 -9.29 -1.32
C GLN A 224 29.38 -8.51 -2.39
N GLN A 225 29.17 -8.85 -3.68
CA GLN A 225 29.75 -8.09 -4.77
C GLN A 225 29.16 -6.66 -4.82
N LEU A 226 27.85 -6.51 -4.70
CA LEU A 226 27.22 -5.18 -4.64
C LEU A 226 27.77 -4.34 -3.48
N ARG A 227 28.00 -4.95 -2.30
CA ARG A 227 28.60 -4.26 -1.16
C ARG A 227 30.03 -3.77 -1.44
N GLN A 228 30.76 -4.40 -2.33
CA GLN A 228 32.11 -3.97 -2.74
C GLN A 228 32.08 -2.89 -3.84
N GLU A 229 31.07 -2.90 -4.69
CA GLU A 229 30.94 -2.00 -5.84
C GLU A 229 30.28 -0.66 -5.49
N PHE A 230 29.42 -0.63 -4.46
CA PHE A 230 28.65 0.55 -4.04
C PHE A 230 29.09 1.04 -2.66
N ASP A 231 29.06 2.36 -2.45
CA ASP A 231 29.34 2.96 -1.14
C ASP A 231 28.29 2.54 -0.09
N VAL A 232 27.02 2.34 -0.50
CA VAL A 232 25.91 1.90 0.36
C VAL A 232 25.02 0.91 -0.37
N VAL A 233 24.51 -0.08 0.37
CA VAL A 233 23.46 -0.99 -0.04
C VAL A 233 22.22 -0.74 0.82
N LEU A 234 21.08 -0.46 0.19
CA LEU A 234 19.78 -0.29 0.85
C LEU A 234 18.85 -1.48 0.56
N LEU A 235 18.38 -2.14 1.62
CA LEU A 235 17.47 -3.25 1.56
C LEU A 235 16.01 -2.77 1.66
N THR A 236 15.21 -2.97 0.60
CA THR A 236 13.79 -2.59 0.50
C THR A 236 12.95 -3.67 -0.18
N GLY A 237 13.34 -4.95 0.00
CA GLY A 237 12.69 -6.10 -0.63
C GLY A 237 11.27 -6.43 -0.14
N GLY A 238 10.75 -5.69 0.85
CA GLY A 238 9.41 -5.85 1.39
C GLY A 238 9.28 -7.04 2.35
N SER A 239 8.05 -7.29 2.81
CA SER A 239 7.65 -8.47 3.59
C SER A 239 6.92 -9.40 2.63
N THR A 240 7.53 -10.53 2.26
CA THR A 240 7.08 -11.37 1.13
C THR A 240 6.70 -12.79 1.53
N VAL A 241 7.04 -13.24 2.74
CA VAL A 241 6.61 -14.54 3.26
C VAL A 241 5.14 -14.46 3.67
N PRO A 242 4.21 -15.11 2.94
CA PRO A 242 2.79 -15.03 3.25
C PRO A 242 2.46 -15.82 4.52
N ARG A 243 1.44 -15.36 5.24
CA ARG A 243 0.87 -16.14 6.33
C ARG A 243 0.07 -17.31 5.75
N ASP A 244 0.44 -18.53 6.12
CA ASP A 244 -0.24 -19.75 5.70
C ASP A 244 -1.33 -20.16 6.70
N LEU A 245 -2.21 -21.07 6.27
CA LEU A 245 -3.29 -21.67 7.03
C LEU A 245 -3.12 -23.20 7.05
N PRO A 246 -2.37 -23.74 8.01
CA PRO A 246 -2.03 -25.18 8.05
C PRO A 246 -3.20 -26.00 8.61
N VAL A 247 -4.31 -26.06 7.87
CA VAL A 247 -5.48 -26.91 8.17
C VAL A 247 -5.52 -28.08 7.18
N PRO A 248 -6.25 -29.19 7.50
CA PRO A 248 -6.41 -30.31 6.57
C PRO A 248 -6.87 -29.83 5.18
N GLY A 249 -6.32 -30.43 4.12
CA GLY A 249 -6.64 -30.10 2.75
C GLY A 249 -5.94 -28.83 2.20
N ARG A 250 -5.02 -28.22 2.96
CA ARG A 250 -4.27 -27.03 2.49
C ARG A 250 -3.51 -27.28 1.17
N GLU A 251 -3.11 -28.51 0.94
CA GLU A 251 -2.35 -28.96 -0.24
C GLU A 251 -3.23 -29.21 -1.48
N LEU A 252 -4.54 -29.10 -1.39
CA LEU A 252 -5.45 -29.32 -2.51
C LEU A 252 -5.27 -28.27 -3.60
N LYS A 253 -5.42 -28.71 -4.85
CA LYS A 253 -5.48 -27.81 -6.01
C LYS A 253 -6.66 -26.86 -5.87
N GLY A 254 -6.44 -25.57 -6.15
CA GLY A 254 -7.43 -24.52 -5.99
C GLY A 254 -7.28 -23.73 -4.67
N VAL A 255 -6.35 -24.09 -3.79
CA VAL A 255 -6.02 -23.32 -2.58
C VAL A 255 -4.72 -22.56 -2.79
N HIS A 256 -4.81 -21.24 -2.97
CA HIS A 256 -3.71 -20.38 -3.39
C HIS A 256 -3.47 -19.22 -2.41
N PHE A 257 -2.27 -18.67 -2.41
CA PHE A 257 -2.04 -17.37 -1.80
C PHE A 257 -2.63 -16.25 -2.68
N ALA A 258 -3.21 -15.24 -2.04
CA ALA A 258 -3.84 -14.12 -2.73
C ALA A 258 -2.91 -13.44 -3.76
N MET A 259 -1.62 -13.32 -3.44
CA MET A 259 -0.65 -12.65 -4.30
C MET A 259 -0.35 -13.41 -5.60
N GLU A 260 -0.51 -14.73 -5.62
CA GLU A 260 -0.41 -15.53 -6.85
C GLU A 260 -1.52 -15.15 -7.83
N PHE A 261 -2.74 -15.03 -7.33
CA PHE A 261 -3.91 -14.66 -8.12
C PHE A 261 -3.86 -13.20 -8.59
N LEU A 262 -3.58 -12.25 -7.68
CA LEU A 262 -3.52 -10.82 -7.99
C LEU A 262 -2.38 -10.50 -8.95
N GLY A 263 -1.20 -11.08 -8.72
CA GLY A 263 -0.05 -10.91 -9.61
C GLY A 263 -0.30 -11.44 -11.02
N GLN A 264 -0.97 -12.59 -11.15
CA GLN A 264 -1.36 -13.11 -12.46
C GLN A 264 -2.44 -12.26 -13.14
N ASN A 265 -3.43 -11.75 -12.37
CA ASN A 265 -4.43 -10.87 -12.96
C ASN A 265 -3.82 -9.59 -13.52
N ASN A 266 -2.90 -8.96 -12.79
CA ASN A 266 -2.23 -7.76 -13.26
C ASN A 266 -1.38 -8.02 -14.51
N ARG A 267 -0.70 -9.17 -14.58
CA ARG A 267 0.01 -9.60 -15.79
C ARG A 267 -0.94 -9.77 -16.96
N ARG A 268 -2.06 -10.47 -16.75
CA ARG A 268 -3.11 -10.69 -17.78
C ARG A 268 -3.71 -9.36 -18.27
N ALA A 269 -4.02 -8.43 -17.36
CA ALA A 269 -4.59 -7.13 -17.68
C ALA A 269 -3.65 -6.24 -18.51
N ASN A 270 -2.35 -6.54 -18.54
CA ASN A 270 -1.31 -5.77 -19.21
C ASN A 270 -0.54 -6.59 -20.27
N ASP A 271 -1.13 -7.65 -20.78
CA ASP A 271 -0.57 -8.50 -21.85
C ASP A 271 0.86 -9.03 -21.54
N MET A 272 1.14 -9.29 -20.26
CA MET A 272 2.42 -9.84 -19.81
C MET A 272 2.33 -11.36 -19.65
N ASP A 273 3.47 -12.04 -19.73
CA ASP A 273 3.54 -13.50 -19.55
C ASP A 273 3.07 -13.90 -18.14
N LEU A 274 2.19 -14.89 -18.07
CA LEU A 274 1.73 -15.46 -16.81
C LEU A 274 2.83 -16.35 -16.21
N LYS A 275 3.00 -16.29 -14.89
CA LYS A 275 3.92 -17.14 -14.14
C LYS A 275 3.14 -18.24 -13.43
N GLY A 276 3.58 -19.50 -13.60
CA GLY A 276 2.94 -20.67 -12.98
C GLY A 276 1.68 -21.17 -13.67
N GLU A 277 0.89 -21.98 -12.95
CA GLU A 277 -0.42 -22.47 -13.43
C GLU A 277 -1.42 -21.31 -13.52
N GLU A 278 -2.21 -21.29 -14.58
CA GLU A 278 -3.16 -20.20 -14.79
C GLU A 278 -4.30 -20.21 -13.75
N LEU A 279 -4.44 -19.13 -13.03
CA LEU A 279 -5.49 -18.91 -12.05
C LEU A 279 -6.60 -18.05 -12.65
N HIS A 280 -7.79 -18.63 -12.78
CA HIS A 280 -8.96 -17.94 -13.30
C HIS A 280 -10.22 -18.34 -12.52
N ALA A 281 -10.98 -17.35 -12.04
CA ALA A 281 -12.13 -17.54 -11.15
C ALA A 281 -13.46 -17.68 -11.89
N ALA A 282 -13.50 -17.64 -13.23
CA ALA A 282 -14.75 -17.73 -14.02
C ALA A 282 -15.56 -18.97 -13.64
N SER A 283 -16.85 -18.76 -13.38
CA SER A 283 -17.84 -19.82 -13.05
C SER A 283 -17.47 -20.66 -11.82
N LYS A 284 -16.56 -20.21 -10.95
CA LYS A 284 -16.15 -20.89 -9.72
C LYS A 284 -16.81 -20.29 -8.50
N HIS A 285 -17.02 -21.11 -7.47
CA HIS A 285 -17.31 -20.68 -6.12
C HIS A 285 -16.01 -20.29 -5.43
N VAL A 286 -15.80 -18.98 -5.27
CA VAL A 286 -14.56 -18.41 -4.71
C VAL A 286 -14.75 -18.13 -3.22
N VAL A 287 -13.78 -18.55 -2.40
CA VAL A 287 -13.72 -18.16 -0.99
C VAL A 287 -12.44 -17.37 -0.73
N VAL A 288 -12.59 -16.16 -0.17
CA VAL A 288 -11.47 -15.30 0.23
C VAL A 288 -11.34 -15.34 1.74
N ILE A 289 -10.18 -15.79 2.24
CA ILE A 289 -9.89 -15.91 3.67
C ILE A 289 -9.03 -14.72 4.10
N GLY A 290 -9.65 -13.77 4.82
CA GLY A 290 -9.09 -12.52 5.30
C GLY A 290 -9.88 -11.30 4.86
N GLY A 291 -10.13 -10.36 5.79
CA GLY A 291 -11.00 -9.19 5.63
C GLY A 291 -10.28 -7.89 5.26
N GLY A 292 -8.94 -7.92 5.02
CA GLY A 292 -8.14 -6.74 4.69
C GLY A 292 -8.21 -6.30 3.23
N ASP A 293 -7.38 -5.31 2.86
CA ASP A 293 -7.34 -4.74 1.50
C ASP A 293 -6.99 -5.79 0.43
N THR A 294 -6.06 -6.70 0.72
CA THR A 294 -5.71 -7.82 -0.17
C THR A 294 -6.91 -8.74 -0.43
N GLY A 295 -7.72 -9.01 0.62
CA GLY A 295 -8.96 -9.77 0.46
C GLY A 295 -9.97 -9.04 -0.41
N SER A 296 -10.14 -7.73 -0.19
CA SER A 296 -10.97 -6.86 -1.04
C SER A 296 -10.50 -6.88 -2.51
N ASP A 297 -9.19 -6.92 -2.76
CA ASP A 297 -8.62 -6.99 -4.11
C ASP A 297 -8.94 -8.32 -4.79
N CYS A 298 -8.86 -9.43 -4.04
CA CYS A 298 -9.29 -10.75 -4.54
C CYS A 298 -10.79 -10.78 -4.87
N VAL A 299 -11.65 -10.13 -4.07
CA VAL A 299 -13.08 -10.00 -4.35
C VAL A 299 -13.31 -9.26 -5.67
N GLY A 300 -12.74 -8.06 -5.83
CA GLY A 300 -12.92 -7.25 -7.05
C GLY A 300 -12.37 -7.93 -8.31
N THR A 301 -11.26 -8.65 -8.17
CA THR A 301 -10.67 -9.44 -9.26
C THR A 301 -11.56 -10.63 -9.63
N SER A 302 -12.10 -11.35 -8.64
CA SER A 302 -12.99 -12.49 -8.86
C SER A 302 -14.30 -12.08 -9.54
N ASN A 303 -14.86 -10.91 -9.19
CA ASN A 303 -16.02 -10.33 -9.89
C ASN A 303 -15.71 -10.09 -11.37
N ARG A 304 -14.54 -9.51 -11.69
CA ARG A 304 -14.12 -9.26 -13.08
C ARG A 304 -13.87 -10.54 -13.87
N HIS A 305 -13.49 -11.61 -13.20
CA HIS A 305 -13.36 -12.93 -13.82
C HIS A 305 -14.71 -13.63 -14.04
N GLY A 306 -15.82 -13.12 -13.49
CA GLY A 306 -17.12 -13.75 -13.61
C GLY A 306 -17.27 -14.99 -12.70
N ALA A 307 -16.84 -14.92 -11.45
CA ALA A 307 -17.06 -15.95 -10.46
C ALA A 307 -18.55 -16.26 -10.26
N ALA A 308 -18.90 -17.52 -10.01
CA ALA A 308 -20.28 -17.94 -9.77
C ALA A 308 -20.80 -17.42 -8.42
N SER A 309 -19.95 -17.39 -7.41
CA SER A 309 -20.19 -16.75 -6.13
C SER A 309 -18.87 -16.36 -5.47
N ILE A 310 -18.89 -15.35 -4.61
CA ILE A 310 -17.74 -14.93 -3.84
C ILE A 310 -18.16 -14.82 -2.37
N THR A 311 -17.49 -15.57 -1.51
CA THR A 311 -17.66 -15.50 -0.06
C THR A 311 -16.34 -15.02 0.57
N GLN A 312 -16.41 -13.99 1.40
CA GLN A 312 -15.25 -13.54 2.18
C GLN A 312 -15.45 -13.87 3.66
N VAL A 313 -14.49 -14.55 4.25
CA VAL A 313 -14.53 -14.95 5.67
C VAL A 313 -13.38 -14.29 6.44
N GLU A 314 -13.70 -13.77 7.62
CA GLU A 314 -12.76 -13.12 8.52
C GLU A 314 -12.88 -13.73 9.92
N ILE A 315 -11.73 -14.08 10.52
CA ILE A 315 -11.70 -14.64 11.87
C ILE A 315 -11.98 -13.58 12.94
N MET A 316 -11.61 -12.32 12.66
CA MET A 316 -11.84 -11.21 13.58
C MET A 316 -13.32 -10.84 13.64
N PRO A 317 -13.77 -10.21 14.75
CA PRO A 317 -15.14 -9.72 14.86
C PRO A 317 -15.40 -8.60 13.86
N ILE A 318 -16.69 -8.42 13.51
CA ILE A 318 -17.10 -7.30 12.67
C ILE A 318 -16.70 -5.96 13.33
N PRO A 319 -15.97 -5.09 12.62
CA PRO A 319 -15.64 -3.77 13.15
C PRO A 319 -16.90 -2.93 13.40
N PRO A 320 -16.91 -2.03 14.37
CA PRO A 320 -18.04 -1.15 14.62
C PRO A 320 -18.27 -0.19 13.44
N GLU A 321 -19.52 0.21 13.22
CA GLU A 321 -19.88 1.18 12.17
C GLU A 321 -19.36 2.60 12.47
N LYS A 322 -19.21 2.95 13.75
CA LYS A 322 -18.77 4.27 14.21
C LYS A 322 -17.46 4.16 14.98
N ARG A 323 -16.75 5.27 15.08
CA ARG A 323 -15.51 5.40 15.86
C ARG A 323 -15.69 4.85 17.27
N PRO A 324 -14.92 3.84 17.70
CA PRO A 324 -15.02 3.28 19.04
C PRO A 324 -14.35 4.20 20.07
N ALA A 325 -14.82 4.14 21.33
CA ALA A 325 -14.34 4.98 22.41
C ALA A 325 -12.83 4.80 22.73
N ASN A 326 -12.30 3.62 22.51
CA ASN A 326 -10.87 3.31 22.71
C ASN A 326 -9.96 3.79 21.57
N MET A 327 -10.53 4.36 20.50
CA MET A 327 -9.80 5.00 19.39
C MET A 327 -10.35 6.43 19.18
N PRO A 328 -10.15 7.33 20.16
CA PRO A 328 -10.69 8.69 20.07
C PRO A 328 -10.04 9.47 18.92
N TRP A 329 -10.74 10.52 18.44
CA TRP A 329 -10.12 11.48 17.54
C TRP A 329 -8.85 12.07 18.22
N PRO A 330 -7.74 12.24 17.47
CA PRO A 330 -7.57 12.18 16.02
C PRO A 330 -7.07 10.85 15.48
N GLN A 331 -7.04 9.78 16.27
CA GLN A 331 -6.54 8.47 15.83
C GLN A 331 -7.31 7.95 14.61
N TYR A 332 -6.64 7.14 13.76
CA TYR A 332 -7.30 6.47 12.65
C TYR A 332 -8.17 5.32 13.19
N PRO A 333 -9.51 5.38 13.03
CA PRO A 333 -10.39 4.42 13.71
C PRO A 333 -10.48 3.09 12.96
N MET A 334 -10.52 2.00 13.70
CA MET A 334 -10.99 0.71 13.19
C MET A 334 -12.52 0.70 13.13
N ILE A 335 -13.07 0.92 11.96
CA ILE A 335 -14.51 0.89 11.67
C ILE A 335 -14.78 -0.01 10.47
N LEU A 336 -16.00 -0.50 10.37
CA LEU A 336 -16.45 -1.26 9.20
C LEU A 336 -16.35 -0.39 7.94
N ARG A 337 -15.55 -0.86 6.98
CA ARG A 337 -15.41 -0.21 5.67
C ARG A 337 -15.91 -1.15 4.58
N THR A 338 -16.69 -0.59 3.68
CA THR A 338 -17.07 -1.25 2.44
C THR A 338 -16.26 -0.65 1.31
N SER A 339 -15.36 -1.42 0.73
CA SER A 339 -14.58 -0.99 -0.42
C SER A 339 -15.41 -1.06 -1.69
N THR A 340 -14.92 -0.42 -2.75
CA THR A 340 -15.54 -0.50 -4.08
C THR A 340 -15.63 -1.93 -4.61
N SER A 341 -14.66 -2.79 -4.29
CA SER A 341 -14.72 -4.21 -4.64
C SER A 341 -15.85 -4.96 -3.92
N HIS A 342 -16.14 -4.60 -2.66
CA HIS A 342 -17.26 -5.17 -1.93
C HIS A 342 -18.62 -4.72 -2.50
N GLU A 343 -18.70 -3.47 -3.00
CA GLU A 343 -19.91 -2.94 -3.69
C GLU A 343 -20.24 -3.73 -4.98
N GLU A 344 -19.24 -4.39 -5.57
CA GLU A 344 -19.37 -5.18 -6.81
C GLU A 344 -20.02 -6.56 -6.59
N GLY A 345 -20.16 -7.00 -5.35
CA GLY A 345 -20.84 -8.23 -4.96
C GLY A 345 -19.92 -9.21 -4.20
N VAL A 346 -20.30 -9.51 -2.97
CA VAL A 346 -19.64 -10.51 -2.11
C VAL A 346 -20.52 -10.79 -0.89
N ASP A 347 -20.52 -12.04 -0.42
CA ASP A 347 -21.08 -12.43 0.87
C ASP A 347 -19.98 -12.39 1.93
N ARG A 348 -20.11 -11.52 2.95
CA ARG A 348 -19.07 -11.26 3.96
C ARG A 348 -19.47 -11.81 5.33
N HIS A 349 -18.58 -12.60 5.93
CA HIS A 349 -18.78 -13.19 7.24
C HIS A 349 -17.61 -12.91 8.17
N TRP A 350 -17.91 -12.59 9.44
CA TRP A 350 -16.93 -12.34 10.50
C TRP A 350 -17.11 -13.38 11.63
N ASN A 351 -16.11 -13.49 12.51
CA ASN A 351 -16.06 -14.51 13.55
C ASN A 351 -16.13 -15.93 12.96
N ILE A 352 -15.48 -16.16 11.83
CA ILE A 352 -15.48 -17.44 11.12
C ILE A 352 -14.11 -18.09 11.17
N LEU A 353 -14.05 -19.29 11.73
CA LEU A 353 -12.87 -20.15 11.71
C LEU A 353 -12.95 -21.08 10.50
N THR A 354 -11.88 -21.10 9.70
CA THR A 354 -11.69 -22.12 8.66
C THR A 354 -11.08 -23.36 9.30
N LYS A 355 -11.73 -24.52 9.17
CA LYS A 355 -11.31 -25.77 9.78
C LYS A 355 -10.64 -26.74 8.81
N GLU A 356 -11.12 -26.81 7.56
CA GLU A 356 -10.68 -27.83 6.61
C GLU A 356 -11.06 -27.42 5.18
N PHE A 357 -10.18 -27.69 4.22
CA PHE A 357 -10.50 -27.70 2.79
C PHE A 357 -10.92 -29.12 2.39
N ILE A 358 -12.09 -29.28 1.82
CA ILE A 358 -12.65 -30.57 1.40
C ILE A 358 -12.33 -30.78 -0.07
N GLY A 359 -11.69 -31.90 -0.39
CA GLY A 359 -11.29 -32.25 -1.76
C GLY A 359 -12.12 -33.36 -2.38
N ASN A 360 -11.98 -33.50 -3.70
CA ASN A 360 -12.48 -34.66 -4.47
C ASN A 360 -11.36 -35.69 -4.69
N ASP A 361 -11.70 -36.80 -5.35
CA ASP A 361 -10.75 -37.89 -5.66
C ASP A 361 -9.62 -37.48 -6.63
N LYS A 362 -9.71 -36.29 -7.23
CA LYS A 362 -8.67 -35.70 -8.10
C LYS A 362 -7.71 -34.78 -7.33
N GLY A 363 -7.93 -34.60 -6.03
CA GLY A 363 -7.15 -33.66 -5.20
C GLY A 363 -7.47 -32.20 -5.46
N GLU A 364 -8.67 -31.87 -5.95
CA GLU A 364 -9.16 -30.51 -6.16
C GLU A 364 -10.08 -30.11 -5.02
N VAL A 365 -10.00 -28.86 -4.55
CA VAL A 365 -10.92 -28.33 -3.52
C VAL A 365 -12.32 -28.21 -4.10
N THR A 366 -13.33 -28.63 -3.32
CA THR A 366 -14.75 -28.57 -3.68
C THR A 366 -15.61 -27.95 -2.58
N GLY A 367 -15.06 -27.80 -1.37
CA GLY A 367 -15.77 -27.24 -0.24
C GLY A 367 -14.83 -26.72 0.83
N LEU A 368 -15.38 -25.87 1.68
CA LEU A 368 -14.69 -25.33 2.86
C LEU A 368 -15.53 -25.56 4.11
N ARG A 369 -14.96 -26.23 5.12
CA ARG A 369 -15.59 -26.40 6.43
C ARG A 369 -15.28 -25.20 7.31
N LEU A 370 -16.32 -24.58 7.80
CA LEU A 370 -16.30 -23.38 8.63
C LEU A 370 -16.98 -23.65 9.97
N ALA A 371 -16.58 -22.92 11.01
CA ALA A 371 -17.29 -22.84 12.28
C ALA A 371 -17.37 -21.37 12.73
N GLU A 372 -18.43 -21.03 13.44
CA GLU A 372 -18.54 -19.73 14.10
C GLU A 372 -17.74 -19.75 15.40
N ILE A 373 -17.16 -18.59 15.75
CA ILE A 373 -16.39 -18.44 16.98
C ILE A 373 -16.87 -17.24 17.80
N VAL A 374 -16.63 -17.30 19.09
CA VAL A 374 -16.81 -16.18 20.02
C VAL A 374 -15.49 -15.87 20.69
N TRP A 375 -15.01 -14.66 20.50
CA TRP A 375 -13.80 -14.16 21.13
C TRP A 375 -14.02 -14.00 22.64
N GLN A 376 -13.00 -14.32 23.40
CA GLN A 376 -12.98 -14.17 24.85
C GLN A 376 -12.18 -12.93 25.23
N ASP A 377 -12.64 -12.22 26.25
CA ASP A 377 -11.89 -11.09 26.79
C ASP A 377 -10.53 -11.56 27.31
N ALA A 378 -9.47 -10.96 26.75
CA ALA A 378 -8.10 -11.22 27.18
C ALA A 378 -7.75 -10.30 28.35
N LYS A 379 -7.06 -10.82 29.37
CA LYS A 379 -6.47 -9.97 30.40
C LYS A 379 -5.25 -9.20 29.81
N PRO A 380 -4.87 -8.07 30.40
CA PRO A 380 -3.69 -7.36 29.97
C PRO A 380 -2.45 -8.28 29.94
N GLY A 381 -1.80 -8.39 28.79
CA GLY A 381 -0.63 -9.25 28.56
C GLY A 381 -0.94 -10.69 28.09
N GLU A 382 -2.20 -11.10 28.07
CA GLU A 382 -2.62 -12.39 27.50
C GLU A 382 -2.96 -12.23 26.01
N ARG A 383 -2.70 -13.30 25.23
CA ARG A 383 -3.14 -13.34 23.84
C ARG A 383 -4.66 -13.55 23.79
N PRO A 384 -5.40 -12.84 22.93
CA PRO A 384 -6.82 -13.11 22.71
C PRO A 384 -7.04 -14.59 22.36
N SER A 385 -8.10 -15.19 22.91
CA SER A 385 -8.52 -16.54 22.60
C SER A 385 -9.98 -16.54 22.14
N PHE A 386 -10.41 -17.63 21.51
CA PHE A 386 -11.79 -17.80 21.08
C PHE A 386 -12.29 -19.20 21.40
N LYS A 387 -13.61 -19.37 21.40
CA LYS A 387 -14.28 -20.68 21.47
C LYS A 387 -15.14 -20.86 20.24
N GLU A 388 -15.16 -22.08 19.72
CA GLU A 388 -16.11 -22.46 18.67
C GLU A 388 -17.53 -22.52 19.25
N VAL A 389 -18.49 -22.09 18.45
CA VAL A 389 -19.90 -22.20 18.76
C VAL A 389 -20.34 -23.63 18.43
N GLU A 390 -20.81 -24.36 19.44
CA GLU A 390 -21.26 -25.74 19.27
C GLU A 390 -22.40 -25.85 18.25
N GLY A 391 -22.29 -26.80 17.32
CA GLY A 391 -23.28 -27.00 16.25
C GLY A 391 -23.27 -25.96 15.12
N SER A 392 -22.34 -25.02 15.09
CA SER A 392 -22.22 -23.98 14.02
C SER A 392 -21.45 -24.46 12.79
N GLU A 393 -20.87 -25.66 12.83
CA GLU A 393 -20.12 -26.17 11.69
C GLU A 393 -20.99 -26.29 10.45
N ARG A 394 -20.47 -25.78 9.35
CA ARG A 394 -21.08 -25.88 8.02
C ARG A 394 -20.04 -26.02 6.95
N VAL A 395 -20.46 -26.58 5.82
CA VAL A 395 -19.64 -26.67 4.62
C VAL A 395 -20.25 -25.74 3.57
N ILE A 396 -19.41 -24.92 2.96
CA ILE A 396 -19.79 -24.07 1.83
C ILE A 396 -19.11 -24.56 0.56
N PRO A 397 -19.71 -24.37 -0.64
CA PRO A 397 -19.05 -24.65 -1.91
C PRO A 397 -17.77 -23.81 -2.05
N CYS A 398 -16.69 -24.42 -2.54
CA CYS A 398 -15.41 -23.75 -2.76
C CYS A 398 -14.65 -24.47 -3.86
N ASP A 399 -14.58 -23.89 -5.05
CA ASP A 399 -13.77 -24.38 -6.17
C ASP A 399 -12.41 -23.70 -6.22
N MET A 400 -12.29 -22.54 -5.52
CA MET A 400 -11.04 -21.78 -5.43
C MET A 400 -11.02 -20.98 -4.13
N ALA A 401 -9.94 -21.09 -3.36
CA ALA A 401 -9.72 -20.36 -2.12
C ALA A 401 -8.48 -19.48 -2.21
N PHE A 402 -8.60 -18.23 -1.74
CA PHE A 402 -7.49 -17.28 -1.67
C PHE A 402 -7.15 -16.94 -0.22
N LEU A 403 -5.91 -17.24 0.18
CA LEU A 403 -5.39 -16.89 1.50
C LEU A 403 -4.89 -15.44 1.47
N ALA A 404 -5.69 -14.52 2.00
CA ALA A 404 -5.44 -13.08 2.06
C ALA A 404 -5.17 -12.61 3.51
N MET A 405 -4.36 -13.36 4.25
CA MET A 405 -4.15 -13.18 5.69
C MET A 405 -2.91 -12.34 6.03
N GLY A 406 -2.34 -11.65 5.04
CA GLY A 406 -1.14 -10.81 5.17
C GLY A 406 0.16 -11.61 5.13
N PHE A 407 1.25 -10.90 5.47
CA PHE A 407 2.62 -11.42 5.43
C PHE A 407 3.19 -11.55 6.84
N LEU A 408 4.27 -12.31 6.99
CA LEU A 408 4.97 -12.52 8.25
C LEU A 408 6.20 -11.62 8.35
N HIS A 409 7.12 -11.76 7.39
CA HIS A 409 8.43 -11.11 7.38
C HIS A 409 9.04 -11.18 5.96
N PRO A 410 10.19 -10.53 5.70
CA PRO A 410 10.97 -10.74 4.47
C PRO A 410 11.47 -12.17 4.36
N GLU A 411 11.82 -12.59 3.17
CA GLU A 411 12.46 -13.89 2.96
C GLU A 411 13.85 -13.91 3.63
N PRO A 412 14.10 -14.84 4.57
CA PRO A 412 15.37 -14.85 5.33
C PRO A 412 16.55 -15.38 4.52
N THR A 413 16.31 -16.04 3.40
CA THR A 413 17.31 -16.56 2.46
C THR A 413 17.78 -15.48 1.48
N GLY A 414 18.62 -15.83 0.53
CA GLY A 414 19.07 -14.90 -0.51
C GLY A 414 19.90 -13.74 0.06
N VAL A 415 19.50 -12.50 -0.20
CA VAL A 415 20.27 -11.31 0.16
C VAL A 415 20.54 -11.19 1.66
N LEU A 416 19.55 -11.50 2.52
CA LEU A 416 19.73 -11.40 3.97
C LEU A 416 20.77 -12.41 4.50
N ALA A 417 20.70 -13.65 4.03
CA ALA A 417 21.67 -14.68 4.39
C ALA A 417 23.08 -14.38 3.84
N GLN A 418 23.18 -13.92 2.57
CA GLN A 418 24.48 -13.60 1.97
C GLN A 418 25.19 -12.44 2.66
N LEU A 419 24.44 -11.46 3.17
CA LEU A 419 25.01 -10.31 3.89
C LEU A 419 25.09 -10.53 5.40
N ASP A 420 24.68 -11.69 5.92
CA ASP A 420 24.62 -11.99 7.35
C ASP A 420 23.86 -10.90 8.16
N ILE A 421 22.65 -10.58 7.66
CA ILE A 421 21.79 -9.55 8.26
C ILE A 421 21.07 -10.11 9.48
N ALA A 422 21.19 -9.42 10.61
CA ALA A 422 20.46 -9.76 11.84
C ALA A 422 18.96 -9.49 11.69
N LEU A 423 18.15 -10.39 12.24
CA LEU A 423 16.70 -10.30 12.24
C LEU A 423 16.18 -10.09 13.68
N ASP A 424 15.03 -9.43 13.79
CA ASP A 424 14.31 -9.31 15.06
C ASP A 424 13.50 -10.59 15.38
N ASP A 425 12.84 -10.62 16.55
CA ASP A 425 12.04 -11.76 17.02
C ASP A 425 10.84 -12.08 16.10
N ARG A 426 10.46 -11.16 15.20
CA ARG A 426 9.40 -11.36 14.21
C ARG A 426 9.93 -11.73 12.83
N GLY A 427 11.25 -11.83 12.66
CA GLY A 427 11.91 -12.14 11.41
C GLY A 427 12.11 -10.94 10.46
N ASN A 428 11.86 -9.71 10.92
CA ASN A 428 12.17 -8.51 10.16
C ASN A 428 13.66 -8.13 10.31
N VAL A 429 14.17 -7.32 9.40
CA VAL A 429 15.55 -6.82 9.50
C VAL A 429 15.72 -5.95 10.74
N ALA A 430 16.60 -6.38 11.65
CA ALA A 430 16.94 -5.63 12.85
C ALA A 430 17.81 -4.43 12.49
N THR A 431 17.43 -3.23 12.97
CA THR A 431 18.15 -1.98 12.68
C THR A 431 18.27 -1.10 13.91
N GLN A 432 19.33 -0.30 13.94
CA GLN A 432 19.43 0.86 14.82
C GLN A 432 19.22 2.13 13.97
N GLY A 433 18.09 2.81 14.16
CA GLY A 433 17.59 3.74 13.16
C GLY A 433 17.25 2.97 11.86
N PHE A 434 18.00 3.19 10.80
CA PHE A 434 17.89 2.45 9.54
C PHE A 434 19.13 1.59 9.24
N ALA A 435 20.22 1.74 10.01
CA ALA A 435 21.45 0.96 9.83
C ALA A 435 21.28 -0.47 10.35
N THR A 436 21.71 -1.46 9.57
CA THR A 436 21.76 -2.88 9.96
C THR A 436 22.99 -3.18 10.81
N ASN A 437 23.20 -4.45 11.17
CA ASN A 437 24.43 -4.92 11.80
C ASN A 437 25.64 -4.93 10.86
N GLN A 438 25.45 -4.63 9.57
CA GLN A 438 26.53 -4.57 8.58
C GLN A 438 26.80 -3.11 8.19
N GLU A 439 28.05 -2.68 8.29
CA GLU A 439 28.46 -1.32 7.92
C GLU A 439 28.15 -1.02 6.45
N GLY A 440 27.59 0.16 6.17
CA GLY A 440 27.18 0.57 4.83
C GLY A 440 25.94 -0.14 4.30
N VAL A 441 25.24 -0.95 5.14
CA VAL A 441 23.98 -1.61 4.76
C VAL A 441 22.84 -1.09 5.59
N PHE A 442 21.80 -0.61 4.91
CA PHE A 442 20.59 -0.02 5.50
C PHE A 442 19.35 -0.82 5.11
N ALA A 443 18.25 -0.65 5.86
CA ALA A 443 16.97 -1.27 5.53
C ALA A 443 15.81 -0.32 5.80
N ALA A 444 14.79 -0.38 4.93
CA ALA A 444 13.57 0.43 5.05
C ALA A 444 12.31 -0.29 4.53
N GLY A 445 11.16 0.25 4.91
CA GLY A 445 9.85 -0.27 4.52
C GLY A 445 9.48 -1.56 5.23
N ASP A 446 8.61 -2.35 4.61
CA ASP A 446 8.03 -3.56 5.22
C ASP A 446 9.09 -4.61 5.60
N MET A 447 10.25 -4.61 4.95
CA MET A 447 11.36 -5.49 5.29
C MET A 447 11.88 -5.24 6.72
N ARG A 448 11.77 -4.00 7.20
CA ARG A 448 12.20 -3.56 8.53
C ARG A 448 11.06 -3.51 9.55
N THR A 449 9.89 -3.02 9.13
CA THR A 449 8.77 -2.73 10.06
C THR A 449 7.68 -3.79 10.06
N GLY A 450 7.72 -4.74 9.12
CA GLY A 450 6.60 -5.60 8.76
C GLY A 450 5.63 -4.89 7.82
N GLN A 451 4.65 -5.62 7.30
CA GLN A 451 3.68 -5.10 6.33
C GLN A 451 2.98 -3.83 6.82
N SER A 452 2.87 -2.85 5.94
CA SER A 452 2.29 -1.55 6.28
C SER A 452 1.59 -0.87 5.08
N LEU A 453 1.14 0.36 5.26
CA LEU A 453 0.53 1.15 4.19
C LEU A 453 1.59 1.66 3.20
N VAL A 454 1.23 1.77 1.92
CA VAL A 454 2.09 2.37 0.87
C VAL A 454 2.66 3.71 1.32
N VAL A 455 1.84 4.58 1.90
CA VAL A 455 2.28 5.89 2.41
C VAL A 455 3.29 5.80 3.55
N ARG A 456 3.24 4.76 4.38
CA ARG A 456 4.26 4.51 5.42
C ARG A 456 5.57 4.03 4.81
N CYS A 457 5.50 3.14 3.82
CA CYS A 457 6.69 2.71 3.08
C CYS A 457 7.38 3.88 2.38
N ILE A 458 6.62 4.83 1.82
CA ILE A 458 7.18 6.06 1.24
C ILE A 458 7.94 6.85 2.32
N ASN A 459 7.34 7.05 3.50
CA ASN A 459 8.02 7.72 4.62
C ASN A 459 9.30 6.99 5.04
N GLU A 460 9.25 5.68 5.21
CA GLU A 460 10.41 4.85 5.55
C GLU A 460 11.56 5.05 4.54
N GLY A 461 11.24 5.05 3.23
CA GLY A 461 12.23 5.31 2.19
C GLY A 461 12.83 6.71 2.26
N ARG A 462 12.02 7.73 2.51
CA ARG A 462 12.47 9.13 2.66
C ARG A 462 13.41 9.30 3.86
N GLU A 463 12.99 8.83 5.03
CA GLU A 463 13.78 8.94 6.26
C GLU A 463 15.07 8.13 6.18
N CYS A 464 15.04 6.94 5.57
CA CYS A 464 16.21 6.14 5.32
C CYS A 464 17.18 6.81 4.34
N ALA A 465 16.67 7.43 3.29
CA ALA A 465 17.51 8.20 2.35
C ALA A 465 18.24 9.35 3.06
N ARG A 466 17.55 10.03 3.98
CA ARG A 466 18.14 11.07 4.81
C ARG A 466 19.28 10.52 5.70
N ALA A 467 19.07 9.35 6.32
CA ALA A 467 20.10 8.70 7.13
C ALA A 467 21.30 8.23 6.29
N ILE A 468 21.06 7.77 5.06
CA ILE A 468 22.13 7.37 4.12
C ILE A 468 22.93 8.60 3.65
N ASP A 469 22.25 9.71 3.30
CA ASP A 469 22.92 10.95 2.90
C ASP A 469 23.80 11.50 4.02
N ASP A 470 23.28 11.51 5.26
CA ASP A 470 24.05 11.89 6.45
C ASP A 470 25.30 10.99 6.65
N TYR A 471 25.13 9.67 6.50
CA TYR A 471 26.22 8.69 6.59
C TYR A 471 27.30 8.92 5.52
N LEU A 472 26.90 9.20 4.28
CA LEU A 472 27.81 9.36 3.14
C LEU A 472 28.53 10.71 3.12
N MET A 473 27.87 11.78 3.60
CA MET A 473 28.32 13.16 3.47
C MET A 473 28.72 13.81 4.80
N GLY A 474 28.44 13.18 5.95
CA GLY A 474 28.66 13.75 7.29
C GLY A 474 27.67 14.87 7.64
N GLY A 475 26.55 14.93 6.96
CA GLY A 475 25.45 15.88 7.12
C GLY A 475 24.46 15.76 5.96
N THR A 476 23.21 16.17 6.16
CA THR A 476 22.16 16.06 5.13
C THR A 476 21.34 17.34 5.01
N ASN A 477 20.99 17.68 3.76
CA ASN A 477 19.99 18.72 3.45
C ASN A 477 18.63 18.14 3.09
N LEU A 478 18.47 16.83 3.10
CA LEU A 478 17.16 16.20 2.90
C LEU A 478 16.26 16.51 4.11
N GLU A 479 15.05 16.97 3.82
CA GLU A 479 14.09 17.34 4.85
C GLU A 479 13.69 16.12 5.68
N ALA A 480 13.73 16.27 7.00
CA ALA A 480 13.10 15.31 7.91
C ALA A 480 11.58 15.52 7.90
N LYS A 481 10.83 14.45 8.13
CA LYS A 481 9.43 14.60 8.50
C LYS A 481 9.36 15.46 9.77
N ALA A 482 8.48 16.47 9.76
CA ALA A 482 8.21 17.25 10.97
C ALA A 482 7.76 16.33 12.11
N ASP A 483 8.28 16.56 13.33
CA ASP A 483 7.90 15.79 14.50
C ASP A 483 6.39 15.83 14.68
N SER A 484 5.79 14.65 14.80
CA SER A 484 4.35 14.54 15.05
C SER A 484 4.04 15.06 16.46
N LEU A 485 3.13 16.03 16.56
CA LEU A 485 2.56 16.44 17.86
C LEU A 485 1.66 15.36 18.47
N MET A 486 1.32 14.34 17.69
CA MET A 486 0.60 13.17 18.20
C MET A 486 1.62 12.17 18.72
N LEU A 487 1.57 11.93 20.01
CA LEU A 487 2.31 10.86 20.66
C LEU A 487 2.04 9.55 19.92
N SER A 488 3.11 8.83 19.57
CA SER A 488 3.03 7.47 19.08
C SER A 488 2.28 6.64 20.13
N ALA A 489 1.06 6.23 19.81
CA ALA A 489 0.32 5.28 20.63
C ALA A 489 0.79 3.87 20.34
#